data_a3c96f1ae63719be94038853e0ca690e
#
_entry.id   a3c96f1ae63719be94038853e0ca690e
#
_cell.length_a   1.000
_cell.length_b   1.000
_cell.length_c   1.000
_cell.angle_alpha   90.00
_cell.angle_beta   90.00
_cell.angle_gamma   90.00
#
_symmetry.space_group_name_H-M   'P 1'
#
loop_
_entity.id
_entity.type
_entity.pdbx_description
1 polymer ?
#
loop_
_entity_poly.entity_id
_entity_poly.type
_entity_poly.pdbx_seq_one_letter_code
_entity_poly.pdbx_strand_id
1 'polypeptide(L)'
;MENEVLKAIRERRSIRRFKADQITDEELKTVLEAGTWAATGHGTQEPFIIAVQNPEICAQLRKMNAEIMGVESDPYYGAPTIVIVLAPESNVNGVKDGSLILGKMMLAAHSIGLASCWINREDGMFASEEGKKLMKDWNLPEGLMGIGALALGYASSHPHTVKPRKEDYYRIIK
;
A
#
# COMPACT_ATOMS: atom_id res chain seq x y z
N MET A 1 -20.08 -7.12 20.38
CA MET A 1 -18.72 -7.63 20.67
C MET A 1 -17.71 -6.56 20.29
N GLU A 2 -16.72 -6.32 21.11
CA GLU A 2 -15.62 -5.37 20.91
C GLU A 2 -14.29 -6.08 21.24
N ASN A 3 -13.25 -5.82 20.46
CA ASN A 3 -11.87 -6.21 20.73
C ASN A 3 -10.91 -5.26 20.00
N GLU A 4 -9.61 -5.33 20.29
CA GLU A 4 -8.60 -4.43 19.71
C GLU A 4 -8.55 -4.49 18.18
N VAL A 5 -8.77 -5.66 17.57
CA VAL A 5 -8.78 -5.81 16.11
C VAL A 5 -9.96 -5.06 15.50
N LEU A 6 -11.18 -5.24 16.05
CA LEU A 6 -12.38 -4.53 15.57
C LEU A 6 -12.28 -3.02 15.79
N LYS A 7 -11.65 -2.60 16.88
CA LYS A 7 -11.35 -1.21 17.14
C LYS A 7 -10.40 -0.63 16.08
N ALA A 8 -9.26 -1.29 15.83
CA ALA A 8 -8.30 -0.87 14.83
C ALA A 8 -8.92 -0.78 13.42
N ILE A 9 -9.76 -1.74 13.02
CA ILE A 9 -10.50 -1.72 11.74
C ILE A 9 -11.38 -0.47 11.65
N ARG A 10 -12.06 -0.08 12.73
CA ARG A 10 -12.97 1.08 12.75
C ARG A 10 -12.22 2.40 12.82
N GLU A 11 -11.08 2.45 13.49
CA GLU A 11 -10.33 3.69 13.74
C GLU A 11 -9.31 4.01 12.65
N ARG A 12 -8.80 3.01 11.93
CA ARG A 12 -7.84 3.24 10.83
C ARG A 12 -8.38 4.22 9.79
N ARG A 13 -7.55 5.18 9.42
CA ARG A 13 -7.85 6.19 8.38
C ARG A 13 -6.72 6.27 7.35
N SER A 14 -7.06 6.73 6.14
CA SER A 14 -6.06 7.11 5.14
C SER A 14 -5.48 8.46 5.53
N ILE A 15 -4.20 8.47 5.86
CA ILE A 15 -3.45 9.66 6.25
C ILE A 15 -2.72 10.18 5.01
N ARG A 16 -2.80 11.50 4.79
CA ARG A 16 -2.25 12.18 3.61
C ARG A 16 -1.32 13.35 3.98
N ARG A 17 -0.77 13.31 5.18
CA ARG A 17 0.29 14.22 5.66
C ARG A 17 1.21 13.45 6.58
N PHE A 18 2.46 13.34 6.18
CA PHE A 18 3.48 12.58 6.90
C PHE A 18 4.55 13.50 7.46
N LYS A 19 5.22 13.06 8.53
CA LYS A 19 6.46 13.63 8.99
C LYS A 19 7.59 13.19 8.07
N ALA A 20 8.68 13.95 8.06
CA ALA A 20 9.88 13.58 7.28
C ALA A 20 10.69 12.44 7.93
N ASP A 21 10.45 12.18 9.22
CA ASP A 21 11.15 11.14 9.96
C ASP A 21 10.87 9.75 9.38
N GLN A 22 11.95 8.99 9.16
CA GLN A 22 11.84 7.62 8.68
C GLN A 22 11.40 6.69 9.82
N ILE A 23 10.54 5.73 9.49
CA ILE A 23 10.16 4.67 10.42
C ILE A 23 11.35 3.74 10.69
N THR A 24 11.33 3.07 11.83
CA THR A 24 12.37 2.11 12.20
C THR A 24 12.30 0.83 11.36
N ASP A 25 13.41 0.12 11.27
CA ASP A 25 13.46 -1.18 10.56
C ASP A 25 12.53 -2.21 11.20
N GLU A 26 12.33 -2.16 12.52
CA GLU A 26 11.43 -3.06 13.23
C GLU A 26 9.97 -2.77 12.88
N GLU A 27 9.57 -1.50 12.87
CA GLU A 27 8.23 -1.07 12.44
C GLU A 27 7.97 -1.46 10.98
N LEU A 28 8.94 -1.21 10.09
CA LEU A 28 8.82 -1.61 8.69
C LEU A 28 8.63 -3.12 8.56
N LYS A 29 9.50 -3.91 9.17
CA LYS A 29 9.41 -5.39 9.14
C LYS A 29 8.07 -5.89 9.65
N THR A 30 7.56 -5.33 10.75
CA THR A 30 6.25 -5.68 11.33
C THR A 30 5.12 -5.46 10.32
N VAL A 31 5.15 -4.33 9.59
CA VAL A 31 4.13 -4.03 8.56
C VAL A 31 4.25 -4.98 7.38
N LEU A 32 5.47 -5.22 6.88
CA LEU A 32 5.70 -6.12 5.73
C LEU A 32 5.30 -7.56 6.08
N GLU A 33 5.69 -8.06 7.25
CA GLU A 33 5.34 -9.39 7.72
C GLU A 33 3.83 -9.58 7.80
N ALA A 34 3.09 -8.61 8.35
CA ALA A 34 1.63 -8.67 8.38
C ALA A 34 1.01 -8.82 6.98
N GLY A 35 1.63 -8.22 5.96
CA GLY A 35 1.25 -8.40 4.55
C GLY A 35 1.35 -9.86 4.10
N THR A 36 2.41 -10.57 4.49
CA THR A 36 2.64 -11.97 4.10
C THR A 36 1.59 -12.95 4.65
N TRP A 37 0.87 -12.55 5.69
CA TRP A 37 -0.23 -13.32 6.27
C TRP A 37 -1.60 -13.04 5.62
N ALA A 38 -1.63 -12.31 4.50
CA ALA A 38 -2.87 -12.17 3.73
C ALA A 38 -3.23 -13.49 3.05
N ALA A 39 -4.53 -13.74 2.94
CA ALA A 39 -4.99 -14.88 2.15
C ALA A 39 -4.67 -14.63 0.67
N THR A 40 -4.22 -15.68 -0.03
CA THR A 40 -4.02 -15.68 -1.47
C THR A 40 -4.82 -16.82 -2.12
N GLY A 41 -5.17 -16.65 -3.39
CA GLY A 41 -5.87 -17.69 -4.13
C GLY A 41 -5.10 -19.01 -4.08
N HIS A 42 -5.75 -20.08 -3.64
CA HIS A 42 -5.13 -21.42 -3.45
C HIS A 42 -3.89 -21.44 -2.52
N GLY A 43 -3.63 -20.36 -1.78
CA GLY A 43 -2.45 -20.25 -0.91
C GLY A 43 -1.13 -20.13 -1.67
N THR A 44 -1.14 -19.60 -2.89
CA THR A 44 0.04 -19.58 -3.78
C THR A 44 1.13 -18.61 -3.34
N GLN A 45 0.79 -17.55 -2.58
CA GLN A 45 1.73 -16.55 -2.06
C GLN A 45 2.63 -15.92 -3.14
N GLU A 46 2.07 -15.69 -4.34
CA GLU A 46 2.81 -15.19 -5.51
C GLU A 46 3.08 -13.68 -5.53
N PRO A 47 2.28 -12.80 -4.88
CA PRO A 47 2.58 -11.37 -4.90
C PRO A 47 3.90 -11.03 -4.22
N PHE A 48 4.56 -9.97 -4.72
CA PHE A 48 5.79 -9.40 -4.18
C PHE A 48 5.50 -8.11 -3.42
N ILE A 49 6.13 -7.95 -2.26
CA ILE A 49 6.07 -6.73 -1.45
C ILE A 49 7.45 -6.06 -1.50
N ILE A 50 7.53 -4.85 -2.02
CA ILE A 50 8.77 -4.08 -2.17
C ILE A 50 8.67 -2.81 -1.33
N ALA A 51 9.54 -2.66 -0.34
CA ALA A 51 9.66 -1.43 0.45
C ALA A 51 10.79 -0.54 -0.08
N VAL A 52 10.47 0.70 -0.39
CA VAL A 52 11.39 1.70 -0.90
C VAL A 52 11.54 2.82 0.12
N GLN A 53 12.76 3.02 0.61
CA GLN A 53 13.15 4.09 1.53
C GLN A 53 14.27 4.97 0.96
N ASN A 54 14.86 4.57 -0.18
CA ASN A 54 15.84 5.39 -0.89
C ASN A 54 15.17 6.67 -1.41
N PRO A 55 15.64 7.87 -1.02
CA PRO A 55 14.98 9.13 -1.36
C PRO A 55 14.91 9.40 -2.87
N GLU A 56 15.93 8.99 -3.63
CA GLU A 56 16.00 9.20 -5.07
C GLU A 56 14.97 8.32 -5.79
N ILE A 57 14.87 7.04 -5.40
CA ILE A 57 13.88 6.11 -5.94
C ILE A 57 12.48 6.54 -5.53
N CYS A 58 12.27 6.98 -4.28
CA CYS A 58 10.99 7.55 -3.87
C CYS A 58 10.60 8.77 -4.71
N ALA A 59 11.54 9.66 -5.02
CA ALA A 59 11.29 10.82 -5.89
C ALA A 59 10.92 10.38 -7.32
N GLN A 60 11.59 9.37 -7.86
CA GLN A 60 11.27 8.78 -9.15
C GLN A 60 9.85 8.20 -9.18
N LEU A 61 9.49 7.38 -8.19
CA LEU A 61 8.14 6.80 -8.07
C LEU A 61 7.05 7.87 -7.98
N ARG A 62 7.29 8.94 -7.21
CA ARG A 62 6.36 10.09 -7.11
C ARG A 62 6.14 10.74 -8.48
N LYS A 63 7.23 10.98 -9.22
CA LYS A 63 7.18 11.56 -10.56
C LYS A 63 6.37 10.67 -11.52
N MET A 64 6.71 9.38 -11.61
CA MET A 64 6.00 8.41 -12.47
C MET A 64 4.49 8.39 -12.19
N ASN A 65 4.12 8.33 -10.90
CA ASN A 65 2.71 8.30 -10.49
C ASN A 65 1.98 9.62 -10.80
N ALA A 66 2.64 10.77 -10.58
CA ALA A 66 2.10 12.10 -10.88
C ALA A 66 1.89 12.30 -12.39
N GLU A 67 2.80 11.82 -13.23
CA GLU A 67 2.69 11.86 -14.69
C GLU A 67 1.46 11.08 -15.18
N ILE A 68 1.24 9.86 -14.68
CA ILE A 68 0.04 9.06 -15.03
C ILE A 68 -1.24 9.74 -14.53
N MET A 69 -1.19 10.38 -13.37
CA MET A 69 -2.32 11.12 -12.82
C MET A 69 -2.59 12.44 -13.56
N GLY A 70 -1.61 12.96 -14.29
CA GLY A 70 -1.70 14.27 -14.96
C GLY A 70 -1.67 15.45 -13.98
N VAL A 71 -0.87 15.35 -12.90
CA VAL A 71 -0.75 16.37 -11.85
C VAL A 71 0.70 16.67 -11.52
N GLU A 72 0.95 17.85 -10.95
CA GLU A 72 2.27 18.24 -10.44
C GLU A 72 2.47 17.90 -8.94
N SER A 73 1.38 17.61 -8.22
CA SER A 73 1.42 17.28 -6.80
C SER A 73 1.95 15.88 -6.55
N ASP A 74 2.56 15.65 -5.37
CA ASP A 74 3.05 14.33 -4.95
C ASP A 74 1.88 13.40 -4.57
N PRO A 75 1.63 12.31 -5.33
CA PRO A 75 0.56 11.37 -5.03
C PRO A 75 0.81 10.50 -3.78
N TYR A 76 2.04 10.47 -3.26
CA TYR A 76 2.41 9.76 -2.03
C TYR A 76 2.49 10.67 -0.80
N TYR A 77 2.08 11.95 -0.94
CA TYR A 77 1.90 12.91 0.16
C TYR A 77 3.16 13.14 1.02
N GLY A 78 4.35 13.05 0.44
CA GLY A 78 5.62 13.23 1.14
C GLY A 78 6.01 12.08 2.08
N ALA A 79 5.33 10.93 2.00
CA ALA A 79 5.65 9.79 2.84
C ALA A 79 7.10 9.33 2.63
N PRO A 80 7.90 9.12 3.71
CA PRO A 80 9.31 8.73 3.58
C PRO A 80 9.51 7.28 3.14
N THR A 81 8.50 6.44 3.30
CA THR A 81 8.50 5.04 2.84
C THR A 81 7.36 4.80 1.87
N ILE A 82 7.65 4.13 0.75
CA ILE A 82 6.67 3.65 -0.22
C ILE A 82 6.75 2.13 -0.24
N VAL A 83 5.64 1.44 0.04
CA VAL A 83 5.56 -0.02 -0.05
C VAL A 83 4.70 -0.38 -1.25
N ILE A 84 5.29 -1.06 -2.23
CA ILE A 84 4.67 -1.44 -3.49
C ILE A 84 4.28 -2.91 -3.42
N VAL A 85 3.13 -3.27 -3.97
CA VAL A 85 2.73 -4.66 -4.19
C VAL A 85 2.60 -4.91 -5.68
N LEU A 86 3.32 -5.93 -6.13
CA LEU A 86 3.27 -6.46 -7.50
C LEU A 86 2.75 -7.90 -7.47
N ALA A 87 2.18 -8.37 -8.57
CA ALA A 87 1.77 -9.76 -8.73
C ALA A 87 2.05 -10.23 -10.16
N PRO A 88 2.24 -11.56 -10.39
CA PRO A 88 2.35 -12.08 -11.75
C PRO A 88 1.11 -11.74 -12.58
N GLU A 89 1.31 -11.28 -13.82
CA GLU A 89 0.22 -11.02 -14.77
C GLU A 89 -0.60 -12.27 -15.07
N SER A 90 0.01 -13.45 -14.98
CA SER A 90 -0.63 -14.74 -15.17
C SER A 90 -1.54 -15.15 -14.00
N ASN A 91 -1.41 -14.52 -12.83
CA ASN A 91 -2.24 -14.83 -11.67
C ASN A 91 -3.61 -14.14 -11.77
N VAL A 92 -4.65 -14.90 -12.09
CA VAL A 92 -6.04 -14.40 -12.18
C VAL A 92 -6.59 -13.81 -10.87
N ASN A 93 -5.95 -14.10 -9.74
CA ASN A 93 -6.26 -13.56 -8.43
C ASN A 93 -5.31 -12.43 -8.01
N GLY A 94 -4.28 -12.13 -8.80
CA GLY A 94 -3.19 -11.21 -8.43
C GLY A 94 -3.66 -9.87 -7.87
N VAL A 95 -4.65 -9.24 -8.52
CA VAL A 95 -5.24 -7.97 -8.05
C VAL A 95 -5.94 -8.13 -6.70
N LYS A 96 -6.67 -9.24 -6.50
CA LYS A 96 -7.41 -9.52 -5.25
C LYS A 96 -6.44 -9.82 -4.11
N ASP A 97 -5.47 -10.69 -4.37
CA ASP A 97 -4.44 -11.11 -3.43
C ASP A 97 -3.60 -9.92 -2.99
N GLY A 98 -3.08 -9.13 -3.94
CA GLY A 98 -2.32 -7.92 -3.65
C GLY A 98 -3.12 -6.86 -2.89
N SER A 99 -4.41 -6.74 -3.20
CA SER A 99 -5.31 -5.83 -2.47
C SER A 99 -5.51 -6.25 -1.01
N LEU A 100 -5.62 -7.56 -0.74
CA LEU A 100 -5.68 -8.07 0.63
C LEU A 100 -4.38 -7.82 1.40
N ILE A 101 -3.23 -8.00 0.75
CA ILE A 101 -1.91 -7.70 1.32
C ILE A 101 -1.84 -6.24 1.74
N LEU A 102 -2.17 -5.30 0.85
CA LEU A 102 -2.20 -3.86 1.14
C LEU A 102 -3.15 -3.55 2.30
N GLY A 103 -4.35 -4.15 2.31
CA GLY A 103 -5.32 -3.98 3.38
C GLY A 103 -4.80 -4.44 4.74
N LYS A 104 -4.11 -5.60 4.79
CA LYS A 104 -3.49 -6.10 6.04
C LYS A 104 -2.35 -5.21 6.51
N MET A 105 -1.47 -4.78 5.61
CA MET A 105 -0.39 -3.87 5.95
C MET A 105 -0.90 -2.52 6.48
N MET A 106 -1.98 -1.97 5.91
CA MET A 106 -2.61 -0.76 6.43
C MET A 106 -3.13 -0.93 7.85
N LEU A 107 -3.72 -2.08 8.15
CA LEU A 107 -4.24 -2.36 9.50
C LEU A 107 -3.10 -2.54 10.49
N ALA A 108 -2.06 -3.28 10.12
CA ALA A 108 -0.87 -3.47 10.94
C ALA A 108 -0.16 -2.12 11.22
N ALA A 109 0.04 -1.29 10.20
CA ALA A 109 0.61 0.04 10.38
C ALA A 109 -0.16 0.86 11.41
N HIS A 110 -1.51 0.88 11.31
CA HIS A 110 -2.36 1.58 12.27
C HIS A 110 -2.22 1.03 13.68
N SER A 111 -2.16 -0.31 13.85
CA SER A 111 -2.11 -0.95 15.16
C SER A 111 -0.83 -0.66 15.94
N ILE A 112 0.26 -0.30 15.25
CA ILE A 112 1.54 0.09 15.87
C ILE A 112 1.78 1.61 15.85
N GLY A 113 0.74 2.42 15.57
CA GLY A 113 0.81 3.87 15.60
C GLY A 113 1.34 4.54 14.34
N LEU A 114 1.58 3.78 13.26
CA LEU A 114 1.98 4.32 11.97
C LEU A 114 0.77 4.77 11.14
N ALA A 115 1.06 5.68 10.22
CA ALA A 115 0.12 6.20 9.25
C ALA A 115 0.32 5.57 7.88
N SER A 116 -0.78 5.33 7.17
CA SER A 116 -0.71 4.83 5.80
C SER A 116 -1.84 5.38 4.93
N CYS A 117 -1.59 5.40 3.62
CA CYS A 117 -2.59 5.67 2.60
C CYS A 117 -2.37 4.74 1.41
N TRP A 118 -3.44 4.10 0.93
CA TRP A 118 -3.40 3.37 -0.35
C TRP A 118 -3.20 4.35 -1.50
N ILE A 119 -2.24 4.04 -2.36
CA ILE A 119 -1.95 4.76 -3.61
C ILE A 119 -2.27 3.83 -4.76
N ASN A 120 -2.82 4.37 -5.83
CA ASN A 120 -3.21 3.66 -7.03
C ASN A 120 -2.29 4.05 -8.20
N ARG A 121 -2.47 3.41 -9.35
CA ARG A 121 -1.78 3.63 -10.64
C ARG A 121 -0.46 2.88 -10.80
N GLU A 122 -0.11 2.00 -9.88
CA GLU A 122 1.06 1.14 -9.99
C GLU A 122 0.98 0.22 -11.20
N ASP A 123 -0.23 -0.15 -11.65
CA ASP A 123 -0.47 -0.89 -12.90
C ASP A 123 0.13 -0.14 -14.11
N GLY A 124 -0.22 1.11 -14.28
CA GLY A 124 0.33 1.96 -15.34
C GLY A 124 1.82 2.27 -15.15
N MET A 125 2.26 2.48 -13.89
CA MET A 125 3.68 2.75 -13.59
C MET A 125 4.57 1.58 -14.00
N PHE A 126 4.23 0.37 -13.60
CA PHE A 126 5.06 -0.82 -13.84
C PHE A 126 4.85 -1.44 -15.23
N ALA A 127 3.82 -1.03 -15.97
CA ALA A 127 3.69 -1.30 -17.40
C ALA A 127 4.60 -0.43 -18.27
N SER A 128 5.08 0.73 -17.77
CA SER A 128 5.98 1.64 -18.48
C SER A 128 7.39 1.07 -18.61
N GLU A 129 8.19 1.60 -19.57
CA GLU A 129 9.60 1.20 -19.73
C GLU A 129 10.43 1.54 -18.49
N GLU A 130 10.12 2.66 -17.81
CA GLU A 130 10.79 3.06 -16.58
C GLU A 130 10.46 2.11 -15.43
N GLY A 131 9.21 1.70 -15.30
CA GLY A 131 8.78 0.72 -14.30
C GLY A 131 9.38 -0.67 -14.54
N LYS A 132 9.43 -1.13 -15.79
CA LYS A 132 10.11 -2.39 -16.16
C LYS A 132 11.60 -2.34 -15.83
N LYS A 133 12.25 -1.19 -16.08
CA LYS A 133 13.65 -1.01 -15.69
C LYS A 133 13.83 -1.11 -14.18
N LEU A 134 12.99 -0.46 -13.37
CA LEU A 134 13.04 -0.58 -11.91
C LEU A 134 12.89 -2.04 -11.45
N MET A 135 11.91 -2.77 -11.97
CA MET A 135 11.72 -4.19 -11.63
C MET A 135 12.97 -5.02 -11.94
N LYS A 136 13.62 -4.77 -13.09
CA LYS A 136 14.87 -5.43 -13.48
C LYS A 136 16.02 -5.06 -12.53
N ASP A 137 16.18 -3.77 -12.21
CA ASP A 137 17.22 -3.28 -11.29
C ASP A 137 17.03 -3.86 -9.86
N TRP A 138 15.81 -4.19 -9.48
CA TRP A 138 15.47 -4.87 -8.22
C TRP A 138 15.54 -6.40 -8.30
N ASN A 139 16.01 -6.98 -9.42
CA ASN A 139 16.09 -8.43 -9.67
C ASN A 139 14.74 -9.15 -9.48
N LEU A 140 13.64 -8.51 -9.85
CA LEU A 140 12.33 -9.14 -9.81
C LEU A 140 12.10 -9.99 -11.08
N PRO A 141 11.24 -11.02 -11.00
CA PRO A 141 10.83 -11.79 -12.18
C PRO A 141 10.18 -10.92 -13.25
N GLU A 142 10.26 -11.35 -14.50
CA GLU A 142 9.50 -10.75 -15.60
C GLU A 142 8.00 -11.09 -15.49
N GLY A 143 7.16 -10.29 -16.14
CA GLY A 143 5.71 -10.53 -16.19
C GLY A 143 4.98 -10.20 -14.88
N LEU A 144 5.47 -9.21 -14.14
CA LEU A 144 4.77 -8.65 -12.98
C LEU A 144 3.97 -7.41 -13.37
N MET A 145 2.78 -7.28 -12.79
CA MET A 145 1.95 -6.07 -12.85
C MET A 145 1.89 -5.38 -11.48
N GLY A 146 1.79 -4.05 -11.49
CA GLY A 146 1.53 -3.27 -10.27
C GLY A 146 0.10 -3.45 -9.77
N ILE A 147 -0.05 -3.64 -8.45
CA ILE A 147 -1.38 -3.76 -7.82
C ILE A 147 -1.75 -2.46 -7.09
N GLY A 148 -0.82 -1.89 -6.40
CA GLY A 148 -0.97 -0.67 -5.63
C GLY A 148 0.19 -0.46 -4.69
N ALA A 149 0.21 0.69 -4.00
CA ALA A 149 1.22 0.96 -3.00
C ALA A 149 0.64 1.54 -1.71
N LEU A 150 1.45 1.57 -0.66
CA LEU A 150 1.21 2.34 0.55
C LEU A 150 2.22 3.48 0.64
N ALA A 151 1.71 4.69 0.79
CA ALA A 151 2.44 5.77 1.45
C ALA A 151 2.47 5.42 2.94
N LEU A 152 3.64 5.29 3.56
CA LEU A 152 3.85 4.80 4.92
C LEU A 152 4.80 5.72 5.70
N GLY A 153 4.49 6.00 6.97
CA GLY A 153 5.30 6.86 7.83
C GLY A 153 4.57 7.29 9.09
N TYR A 154 5.12 8.26 9.82
CA TYR A 154 4.45 8.88 10.95
C TYR A 154 3.49 9.97 10.48
N ALA A 155 2.29 10.04 11.07
CA ALA A 155 1.33 11.09 10.76
C ALA A 155 1.83 12.46 11.25
N SER A 156 1.75 13.50 10.40
CA SER A 156 1.89 14.89 10.87
C SER A 156 0.53 15.51 11.22
N SER A 157 -0.56 14.95 10.69
CA SER A 157 -1.93 15.34 11.05
C SER A 157 -2.91 14.21 10.77
N HIS A 158 -4.03 14.20 11.50
CA HIS A 158 -5.13 13.27 11.30
C HIS A 158 -6.34 13.97 10.66
N PRO A 159 -7.18 13.24 9.91
CA PRO A 159 -8.41 13.83 9.37
C PRO A 159 -9.35 14.26 10.50
N HIS A 160 -9.90 15.46 10.39
CA HIS A 160 -10.81 16.03 11.39
C HIS A 160 -12.22 15.43 11.33
N THR A 161 -12.61 14.89 10.18
CA THR A 161 -13.96 14.35 9.96
C THR A 161 -13.91 12.92 9.47
N VAL A 162 -14.79 12.10 10.01
CA VAL A 162 -15.00 10.71 9.58
C VAL A 162 -16.39 10.63 8.94
N LYS A 163 -16.45 10.26 7.67
CA LYS A 163 -17.74 10.03 7.01
C LYS A 163 -18.47 8.87 7.70
N PRO A 164 -19.76 9.03 8.04
CA PRO A 164 -20.55 7.91 8.52
C PRO A 164 -20.59 6.77 7.50
N ARG A 165 -20.79 5.56 7.95
CA ARG A 165 -20.99 4.43 7.06
C ARG A 165 -22.39 4.53 6.43
N LYS A 166 -22.48 4.08 5.19
CA LYS A 166 -23.75 4.01 4.48
C LYS A 166 -24.65 2.99 5.17
N GLU A 167 -25.92 3.30 5.39
CA GLU A 167 -26.89 2.43 6.10
C GLU A 167 -27.07 1.09 5.37
N ASP A 168 -27.22 1.11 4.05
CA ASP A 168 -27.44 -0.09 3.21
C ASP A 168 -26.15 -0.74 2.71
N TYR A 169 -25.06 -0.69 3.50
CA TYR A 169 -23.76 -1.20 3.06
C TYR A 169 -23.70 -2.75 2.97
N TYR A 170 -24.54 -3.45 3.71
CA TYR A 170 -24.68 -4.92 3.64
C TYR A 170 -26.14 -5.35 3.76
N ARG A 171 -26.41 -6.59 3.36
CA ARG A 171 -27.71 -7.23 3.51
C ARG A 171 -27.53 -8.62 4.09
N ILE A 172 -28.50 -9.05 4.89
CA ILE A 172 -28.58 -10.40 5.43
C ILE A 172 -29.78 -11.07 4.78
N ILE A 173 -29.53 -12.16 4.09
CA ILE A 173 -30.55 -13.02 3.51
C ILE A 173 -30.60 -14.29 4.38
N LYS A 174 -31.79 -14.60 4.90
CA LYS A 174 -32.05 -15.77 5.76
C LYS A 174 -32.99 -16.73 5.07
#